data_1e654c96bd31f5153b6b023ca87fcd18
#
_entry.id   1e654c96bd31f5153b6b023ca87fcd18
#
_cell.length_a   1.000
_cell.length_b   1.000
_cell.length_c   1.000
_cell.angle_alpha   90.00
_cell.angle_beta   90.00
_cell.angle_gamma   90.00
#
_symmetry.space_group_name_H-M   'P 1'
#
loop_
_entity.id
_entity.type
_entity.pdbx_description
1 polymer ?
#
loop_
_entity_poly.entity_id
_entity_poly.type
_entity_poly.pdbx_seq_one_letter_code
_entity_poly.pdbx_strand_id
1 'polypeptide(L)'
;MTIVIFVALLAFLIGDVFTSGSSLMNSRKMRVGEINGKNIGYVDFLNEADYMGSIYKMMWGRDAFSAQEQEMVYNLAWEQLIMDNSLKPGFDRMGMTVSEAEQLDMLDGVYLSPVVTSTFVNPSTGLFDPQFMKSFMSSVTGSDGSYAIWAFLRNQMQQERVMSKYLALVEGGFYANALEVAHGVRVSNHTYAADVIGKDYYTVPDSLVNVTQTDIKKYYDDHKEAFKQGASRDIEYVVFDVMPSDEDYAEAKRMVDDIAAEFA
;
A
#
# COMPACT_ATOMS: atom_id res chain seq x y z
N MET A 1 40.54 40.96 -18.74
CA MET A 1 39.44 40.93 -17.71
C MET A 1 38.25 40.13 -18.16
N THR A 2 37.60 40.40 -19.30
CA THR A 2 36.39 39.71 -19.80
C THR A 2 36.55 38.20 -19.97
N ILE A 3 37.71 37.72 -20.48
CA ILE A 3 37.93 36.27 -20.69
C ILE A 3 38.01 35.50 -19.35
N VAL A 4 38.61 36.10 -18.32
CA VAL A 4 38.71 35.47 -16.98
C VAL A 4 37.33 35.33 -16.33
N ILE A 5 36.47 36.34 -16.50
CA ILE A 5 35.09 36.30 -15.99
C ILE A 5 34.26 35.22 -16.75
N PHE A 6 34.47 35.10 -18.06
CA PHE A 6 33.78 34.10 -18.86
C PHE A 6 34.19 32.65 -18.48
N VAL A 7 35.50 32.44 -18.25
CA VAL A 7 36.03 31.14 -17.79
C VAL A 7 35.53 30.81 -16.37
N ALA A 8 35.47 31.80 -15.47
CA ALA A 8 34.94 31.60 -14.13
C ALA A 8 33.44 31.27 -14.15
N LEU A 9 32.63 31.94 -14.99
CA LEU A 9 31.22 31.68 -15.20
C LEU A 9 30.99 30.28 -15.81
N LEU A 10 31.83 29.90 -16.76
CA LEU A 10 31.76 28.58 -17.40
C LEU A 10 32.15 27.46 -16.43
N ALA A 11 33.14 27.67 -15.56
CA ALA A 11 33.54 26.76 -14.51
C ALA A 11 32.44 26.62 -13.44
N PHE A 12 31.73 27.71 -13.13
CA PHE A 12 30.57 27.68 -12.22
C PHE A 12 29.40 26.91 -12.82
N LEU A 13 29.05 27.16 -14.09
CA LEU A 13 27.97 26.41 -14.77
C LEU A 13 28.33 24.93 -14.92
N ILE A 14 29.56 24.59 -15.20
CA ILE A 14 30.03 23.20 -15.26
C ILE A 14 29.98 22.58 -13.85
N GLY A 15 30.40 23.31 -12.81
CA GLY A 15 30.30 22.87 -11.41
C GLY A 15 28.85 22.58 -10.98
N ASP A 16 27.92 23.44 -11.38
CA ASP A 16 26.50 23.28 -11.08
C ASP A 16 25.89 22.08 -11.83
N VAL A 17 26.29 21.83 -13.07
CA VAL A 17 25.91 20.63 -13.83
C VAL A 17 26.48 19.35 -13.20
N PHE A 18 27.70 19.36 -12.70
CA PHE A 18 28.28 18.21 -11.97
C PHE A 18 27.65 18.02 -10.59
N THR A 19 27.24 19.08 -9.92
CA THR A 19 26.49 19.01 -8.63
C THR A 19 25.04 18.55 -8.85
N SER A 20 24.40 19.03 -9.93
CA SER A 20 23.08 18.57 -10.35
C SER A 20 23.09 17.13 -10.89
N GLY A 21 24.21 16.66 -11.46
CA GLY A 21 24.43 15.27 -11.86
C GLY A 21 24.41 14.30 -10.67
N SER A 22 24.85 14.74 -9.49
CA SER A 22 24.68 13.97 -8.25
C SER A 22 23.21 13.85 -7.81
N SER A 23 22.38 14.83 -8.15
CA SER A 23 20.92 14.79 -7.95
C SER A 23 20.24 13.74 -8.82
N LEU A 24 20.66 13.57 -10.08
CA LEU A 24 20.13 12.52 -10.97
C LEU A 24 20.58 11.10 -10.55
N MET A 25 21.77 10.96 -9.99
CA MET A 25 22.22 9.68 -9.40
C MET A 25 21.56 9.42 -8.04
N ASN A 26 21.23 10.46 -7.28
CA ASN A 26 20.51 10.32 -6.01
C ASN A 26 19.02 10.00 -6.23
N SER A 27 18.39 10.48 -7.29
CA SER A 27 17.00 10.15 -7.62
C SER A 27 16.81 8.65 -7.92
N ARG A 28 17.83 7.98 -8.47
CA ARG A 28 17.82 6.52 -8.65
C ARG A 28 17.98 5.75 -7.33
N LYS A 29 18.65 6.33 -6.33
CA LYS A 29 18.82 5.74 -4.99
C LYS A 29 17.59 5.92 -4.10
N MET A 30 16.72 6.89 -4.42
CA MET A 30 15.49 7.17 -3.66
C MET A 30 14.23 6.65 -4.37
N ARG A 31 14.34 5.59 -5.15
CA ARG A 31 13.22 4.94 -5.80
C ARG A 31 12.64 3.86 -4.88
N VAL A 32 11.34 3.95 -4.57
CA VAL A 32 10.61 2.94 -3.80
C VAL A 32 10.24 1.75 -4.69
N GLY A 33 9.82 2.03 -5.93
CA GLY A 33 9.41 0.98 -6.85
C GLY A 33 9.15 1.51 -8.27
N GLU A 34 8.55 0.65 -9.09
CA GLU A 34 8.14 0.97 -10.44
C GLU A 34 6.72 0.44 -10.67
N ILE A 35 5.84 1.29 -11.20
CA ILE A 35 4.46 0.95 -11.51
C ILE A 35 4.22 1.27 -12.99
N ASN A 36 3.86 0.26 -13.78
CA ASN A 36 3.55 0.41 -15.21
C ASN A 36 4.64 1.16 -16.01
N GLY A 37 5.92 0.86 -15.72
CA GLY A 37 7.07 1.51 -16.36
C GLY A 37 7.43 2.89 -15.80
N LYS A 38 6.65 3.43 -14.86
CA LYS A 38 6.91 4.70 -14.19
C LYS A 38 7.61 4.48 -12.86
N ASN A 39 8.75 5.12 -12.66
CA ASN A 39 9.47 5.08 -11.37
C ASN A 39 8.71 5.90 -10.33
N ILE A 40 8.52 5.32 -9.15
CA ILE A 40 7.93 5.99 -7.99
C ILE A 40 9.06 6.40 -7.05
N GLY A 41 9.17 7.71 -6.82
CA GLY A 41 10.15 8.29 -5.91
C GLY A 41 9.75 8.10 -4.45
N TYR A 42 10.75 8.10 -3.56
CA TYR A 42 10.50 8.02 -2.13
C TYR A 42 9.67 9.20 -1.60
N VAL A 43 9.92 10.40 -2.14
CA VAL A 43 9.18 11.61 -1.76
C VAL A 43 7.70 11.51 -2.18
N ASP A 44 7.43 11.03 -3.39
CA ASP A 44 6.05 10.85 -3.87
C ASP A 44 5.29 9.84 -2.99
N PHE A 45 5.96 8.74 -2.62
CA PHE A 45 5.41 7.75 -1.72
C PHE A 45 5.13 8.32 -0.31
N LEU A 46 6.08 9.07 0.26
CA LEU A 46 5.88 9.68 1.57
C LEU A 46 4.76 10.72 1.56
N ASN A 47 4.65 11.54 0.53
CA ASN A 47 3.57 12.51 0.41
C ASN A 47 2.20 11.82 0.42
N GLU A 48 2.06 10.70 -0.30
CA GLU A 48 0.83 9.91 -0.29
C GLU A 48 0.57 9.27 1.07
N ALA A 49 1.62 8.72 1.69
CA ALA A 49 1.52 8.11 3.02
C ALA A 49 1.16 9.16 4.10
N ASP A 50 1.73 10.36 4.05
CA ASP A 50 1.44 11.45 4.97
C ASP A 50 0.00 11.95 4.78
N TYR A 51 -0.45 12.08 3.52
CA TYR A 51 -1.83 12.42 3.21
C TYR A 51 -2.80 11.38 3.79
N MET A 52 -2.61 10.11 3.47
CA MET A 52 -3.41 9.00 4.01
C MET A 52 -3.39 8.99 5.54
N GLY A 53 -2.18 9.10 6.12
CA GLY A 53 -2.00 9.14 7.57
C GLY A 53 -2.75 10.28 8.22
N SER A 54 -2.75 11.49 7.64
CA SER A 54 -3.48 12.63 8.16
C SER A 54 -5.00 12.39 8.19
N ILE A 55 -5.55 11.81 7.13
CA ILE A 55 -6.97 11.46 7.06
C ILE A 55 -7.35 10.40 8.10
N TYR A 56 -6.57 9.32 8.22
CA TYR A 56 -6.85 8.26 9.20
C TYR A 56 -6.72 8.72 10.65
N LYS A 57 -5.75 9.60 10.95
CA LYS A 57 -5.65 10.24 12.27
C LYS A 57 -6.91 11.04 12.61
N MET A 58 -7.39 11.84 11.68
CA MET A 58 -8.65 12.59 11.86
C MET A 58 -9.85 11.67 12.02
N MET A 59 -9.97 10.60 11.21
CA MET A 59 -11.08 9.66 11.29
C MET A 59 -11.11 8.89 12.60
N TRP A 60 -9.96 8.53 13.15
CA TRP A 60 -9.85 7.77 14.39
C TRP A 60 -9.75 8.64 15.64
N GLY A 61 -9.63 9.96 15.48
CA GLY A 61 -9.47 10.91 16.59
C GLY A 61 -8.18 10.68 17.39
N ARG A 62 -7.08 10.32 16.70
CA ARG A 62 -5.78 10.01 17.30
C ARG A 62 -4.65 10.75 16.61
N ASP A 63 -3.63 11.15 17.39
CA ASP A 63 -2.49 11.90 16.85
C ASP A 63 -1.31 11.01 16.42
N ALA A 64 -1.30 9.75 16.86
CA ALA A 64 -0.22 8.82 16.57
C ALA A 64 -0.74 7.44 16.18
N PHE A 65 0.05 6.72 15.38
CA PHE A 65 -0.17 5.35 14.99
C PHE A 65 0.73 4.39 15.78
N SER A 66 0.25 3.19 16.04
CA SER A 66 1.10 2.05 16.35
C SER A 66 1.94 1.64 15.13
N ALA A 67 2.96 0.81 15.33
CA ALA A 67 3.80 0.32 14.23
C ALA A 67 2.98 -0.42 13.16
N GLN A 68 1.98 -1.21 13.58
CA GLN A 68 1.10 -1.95 12.66
C GLN A 68 0.18 -1.02 11.87
N GLU A 69 -0.37 0.02 12.51
CA GLU A 69 -1.20 1.01 11.83
C GLU A 69 -0.39 1.85 10.84
N GLN A 70 0.86 2.17 11.19
CA GLN A 70 1.78 2.86 10.27
C GLN A 70 2.09 2.01 9.03
N GLU A 71 2.33 0.72 9.21
CA GLU A 71 2.54 -0.21 8.10
C GLU A 71 1.27 -0.32 7.22
N MET A 72 0.09 -0.36 7.83
CA MET A 72 -1.17 -0.35 7.10
C MET A 72 -1.31 0.93 6.25
N VAL A 73 -1.00 2.11 6.81
CA VAL A 73 -1.04 3.38 6.06
C VAL A 73 -0.07 3.36 4.88
N TYR A 74 1.13 2.82 5.05
CA TYR A 74 2.11 2.69 3.96
C TYR A 74 1.61 1.75 2.86
N ASN A 75 0.98 0.64 3.21
CA ASN A 75 0.39 -0.27 2.23
C ASN A 75 -0.76 0.39 1.46
N LEU A 76 -1.65 1.10 2.15
CA LEU A 76 -2.74 1.86 1.51
C LEU A 76 -2.22 2.94 0.56
N ALA A 77 -1.18 3.68 0.96
CA ALA A 77 -0.54 4.67 0.10
C ALA A 77 0.08 4.03 -1.16
N TRP A 78 0.69 2.86 -1.01
CA TRP A 78 1.23 2.11 -2.13
C TRP A 78 0.13 1.61 -3.08
N GLU A 79 -0.97 1.07 -2.54
CA GLU A 79 -2.14 0.66 -3.32
C GLU A 79 -2.77 1.82 -4.09
N GLN A 80 -2.87 3.01 -3.46
CA GLN A 80 -3.35 4.21 -4.12
C GLN A 80 -2.44 4.62 -5.29
N LEU A 81 -1.12 4.57 -5.11
CA LEU A 81 -0.17 4.85 -6.19
C LEU A 81 -0.27 3.83 -7.33
N ILE A 82 -0.54 2.55 -7.03
CA ILE A 82 -0.83 1.54 -8.06
C ILE A 82 -2.10 1.91 -8.82
N MET A 83 -3.17 2.25 -8.12
CA MET A 83 -4.44 2.66 -8.74
C MET A 83 -4.23 3.85 -9.68
N ASP A 84 -3.58 4.90 -9.21
CA ASP A 84 -3.38 6.14 -9.96
C ASP A 84 -2.45 6.00 -11.18
N ASN A 85 -1.43 5.13 -11.10
CA ASN A 85 -0.44 4.98 -12.17
C ASN A 85 -0.71 3.79 -13.11
N SER A 86 -1.55 2.84 -12.70
CA SER A 86 -1.83 1.64 -13.48
C SER A 86 -3.25 1.64 -14.08
N LEU A 87 -4.27 1.82 -13.24
CA LEU A 87 -5.67 1.62 -13.63
C LEU A 87 -6.37 2.90 -14.08
N LYS A 88 -6.22 3.97 -13.31
CA LYS A 88 -6.89 5.26 -13.58
C LYS A 88 -6.63 5.80 -14.99
N PRO A 89 -5.39 5.79 -15.54
CA PRO A 89 -5.17 6.23 -16.92
C PRO A 89 -5.91 5.38 -17.96
N GLY A 90 -6.22 4.12 -17.63
CA GLY A 90 -7.06 3.25 -18.45
C GLY A 90 -8.52 3.67 -18.40
N PHE A 91 -9.05 3.94 -17.22
CA PHE A 91 -10.41 4.38 -17.01
C PHE A 91 -10.69 5.73 -17.69
N ASP A 92 -9.76 6.67 -17.55
CA ASP A 92 -9.86 8.00 -18.19
C ASP A 92 -9.89 7.87 -19.72
N ARG A 93 -9.07 7.01 -20.31
CA ARG A 93 -9.09 6.75 -21.77
C ARG A 93 -10.38 6.11 -22.25
N MET A 94 -11.02 5.28 -21.42
CA MET A 94 -12.31 4.66 -21.72
C MET A 94 -13.50 5.61 -21.46
N GLY A 95 -13.26 6.80 -20.93
CA GLY A 95 -14.30 7.76 -20.57
C GLY A 95 -15.18 7.32 -19.39
N MET A 96 -14.63 6.46 -18.51
CA MET A 96 -15.35 5.97 -17.34
C MET A 96 -15.42 7.05 -16.27
N THR A 97 -16.61 7.56 -16.00
CA THR A 97 -16.86 8.61 -15.01
C THR A 97 -18.03 8.22 -14.11
N VAL A 98 -18.16 8.94 -12.99
CA VAL A 98 -19.30 8.86 -12.07
C VAL A 98 -19.99 10.21 -12.09
N SER A 99 -21.26 10.24 -12.51
CA SER A 99 -22.05 11.47 -12.55
C SER A 99 -22.47 11.93 -11.14
N GLU A 100 -22.87 13.20 -11.00
CA GLU A 100 -23.39 13.71 -9.73
C GLU A 100 -24.63 12.96 -9.25
N ALA A 101 -25.56 12.64 -10.18
CA ALA A 101 -26.76 11.86 -9.86
C ALA A 101 -26.39 10.47 -9.32
N GLU A 102 -25.38 9.82 -9.92
CA GLU A 102 -24.88 8.54 -9.45
C GLU A 102 -24.19 8.64 -8.09
N GLN A 103 -23.43 9.72 -7.84
CA GLN A 103 -22.83 9.96 -6.52
C GLN A 103 -23.90 10.12 -5.42
N LEU A 104 -25.00 10.80 -5.73
CA LEU A 104 -26.13 10.92 -4.79
C LEU A 104 -26.80 9.58 -4.53
N ASP A 105 -27.00 8.76 -5.55
CA ASP A 105 -27.56 7.41 -5.41
C ASP A 105 -26.66 6.49 -4.57
N MET A 106 -25.33 6.65 -4.66
CA MET A 106 -24.35 5.94 -3.86
C MET A 106 -24.37 6.31 -2.37
N LEU A 107 -24.96 7.46 -2.01
CA LEU A 107 -25.06 7.93 -0.62
C LEU A 107 -26.39 7.54 0.05
N ASP A 108 -27.53 7.79 -0.59
CA ASP A 108 -28.87 7.63 0.00
C ASP A 108 -29.89 7.01 -1.00
N GLY A 109 -29.41 6.39 -2.08
CA GLY A 109 -30.24 5.79 -3.11
C GLY A 109 -30.33 4.27 -3.04
N VAL A 110 -30.67 3.68 -4.17
CA VAL A 110 -30.80 2.22 -4.31
C VAL A 110 -29.43 1.52 -4.31
N TYR A 111 -28.41 2.19 -4.85
CA TYR A 111 -27.07 1.65 -4.93
C TYR A 111 -26.14 2.32 -3.92
N LEU A 112 -26.21 1.92 -2.68
CA LEU A 112 -25.30 2.40 -1.64
C LEU A 112 -23.87 1.93 -1.89
N SER A 113 -22.90 2.85 -1.81
CA SER A 113 -21.49 2.51 -1.94
C SER A 113 -21.01 1.64 -0.78
N PRO A 114 -20.22 0.58 -1.05
CA PRO A 114 -19.54 -0.18 0.00
C PRO A 114 -18.67 0.70 0.91
N VAL A 115 -18.08 1.77 0.38
CA VAL A 115 -17.30 2.75 1.16
C VAL A 115 -18.18 3.43 2.20
N VAL A 116 -19.40 3.83 1.83
CA VAL A 116 -20.35 4.47 2.75
C VAL A 116 -20.82 3.48 3.81
N THR A 117 -21.24 2.28 3.38
CA THR A 117 -21.77 1.28 4.29
C THR A 117 -20.75 0.73 5.27
N SER A 118 -19.47 0.71 4.91
CA SER A 118 -18.39 0.29 5.81
C SER A 118 -17.86 1.39 6.71
N THR A 119 -17.98 2.66 6.28
CA THR A 119 -17.50 3.80 7.07
C THR A 119 -18.48 4.20 8.15
N PHE A 120 -19.78 4.25 7.82
CA PHE A 120 -20.82 4.72 8.73
C PHE A 120 -21.53 3.54 9.41
N VAL A 121 -20.77 2.78 10.18
CA VAL A 121 -21.23 1.61 10.91
C VAL A 121 -21.58 2.00 12.36
N ASN A 122 -22.71 1.52 12.84
CA ASN A 122 -23.06 1.65 14.25
C ASN A 122 -22.17 0.70 15.09
N PRO A 123 -21.38 1.21 16.03
CA PRO A 123 -20.45 0.40 16.82
C PRO A 123 -21.13 -0.72 17.64
N SER A 124 -22.43 -0.54 17.98
CA SER A 124 -23.18 -1.49 18.81
C SER A 124 -23.76 -2.65 17.98
N THR A 125 -24.13 -2.39 16.71
CA THR A 125 -24.80 -3.38 15.86
C THR A 125 -23.92 -3.95 14.77
N GLY A 126 -22.82 -3.26 14.43
CA GLY A 126 -21.98 -3.61 13.31
C GLY A 126 -22.63 -3.37 11.93
N LEU A 127 -23.78 -2.71 11.87
CA LEU A 127 -24.51 -2.44 10.63
C LEU A 127 -24.41 -0.98 10.24
N PHE A 128 -24.62 -0.70 8.95
CA PHE A 128 -24.69 0.66 8.42
C PHE A 128 -25.77 1.48 9.14
N ASP A 129 -25.41 2.70 9.54
CA ASP A 129 -26.29 3.65 10.22
C ASP A 129 -26.50 4.91 9.38
N PRO A 130 -27.64 5.05 8.68
CA PRO A 130 -27.95 6.23 7.88
C PRO A 130 -28.02 7.52 8.70
N GLN A 131 -28.36 7.44 9.99
CA GLN A 131 -28.44 8.64 10.84
C GLN A 131 -27.05 9.13 11.22
N PHE A 132 -26.13 8.22 11.47
CA PHE A 132 -24.72 8.57 11.70
C PHE A 132 -24.13 9.26 10.45
N MET A 133 -24.37 8.71 9.26
CA MET A 133 -23.95 9.35 8.00
C MET A 133 -24.56 10.74 7.83
N LYS A 134 -25.88 10.89 8.01
CA LYS A 134 -26.57 12.20 7.88
C LYS A 134 -26.08 13.22 8.88
N SER A 135 -25.79 12.80 10.11
CA SER A 135 -25.20 13.66 11.13
C SER A 135 -23.81 14.13 10.76
N PHE A 136 -22.97 13.22 10.26
CA PHE A 136 -21.64 13.56 9.75
C PHE A 136 -21.75 14.55 8.58
N MET A 137 -22.58 14.29 7.58
CA MET A 137 -22.78 15.17 6.43
C MET A 137 -23.24 16.58 6.82
N SER A 138 -24.08 16.67 7.88
CA SER A 138 -24.55 17.96 8.41
C SER A 138 -23.44 18.72 9.15
N SER A 139 -22.42 18.02 9.67
CA SER A 139 -21.29 18.62 10.37
C SER A 139 -20.16 19.06 9.45
N VAL A 140 -20.19 18.64 8.16
CA VAL A 140 -19.14 19.00 7.20
C VAL A 140 -19.21 20.49 6.90
N THR A 141 -18.18 21.21 7.31
CA THR A 141 -17.97 22.62 7.00
C THR A 141 -16.78 22.79 6.07
N GLY A 142 -16.78 23.82 5.22
CA GLY A 142 -15.81 23.98 4.14
C GLY A 142 -14.35 24.23 4.57
N SER A 143 -14.04 24.24 5.87
CA SER A 143 -12.73 24.67 6.38
C SER A 143 -12.13 23.81 7.49
N ASP A 144 -12.75 22.71 7.88
CA ASP A 144 -12.28 21.84 8.96
C ASP A 144 -11.90 20.44 8.49
N GLY A 145 -11.42 19.62 9.41
CA GLY A 145 -11.01 18.24 9.15
C GLY A 145 -12.15 17.36 8.61
N SER A 146 -13.41 17.68 8.90
CA SER A 146 -14.57 16.94 8.41
C SER A 146 -14.70 17.05 6.88
N TYR A 147 -14.38 18.22 6.32
CA TYR A 147 -14.34 18.40 4.86
C TYR A 147 -13.24 17.56 4.20
N ALA A 148 -12.05 17.46 4.82
CA ALA A 148 -10.96 16.64 4.28
C ALA A 148 -11.34 15.15 4.29
N ILE A 149 -11.94 14.67 5.38
CA ILE A 149 -12.47 13.31 5.48
C ILE A 149 -13.53 13.07 4.39
N TRP A 150 -14.48 14.00 4.24
CA TRP A 150 -15.52 13.87 3.23
C TRP A 150 -14.98 13.86 1.80
N ALA A 151 -14.01 14.74 1.49
CA ALA A 151 -13.36 14.77 0.19
C ALA A 151 -12.65 13.44 -0.13
N PHE A 152 -11.98 12.87 0.87
CA PHE A 152 -11.34 11.56 0.77
C PHE A 152 -12.37 10.45 0.51
N LEU A 153 -13.42 10.34 1.33
CA LEU A 153 -14.48 9.33 1.18
C LEU A 153 -15.17 9.44 -0.19
N ARG A 154 -15.45 10.65 -0.66
CA ARG A 154 -16.02 10.87 -1.98
C ARG A 154 -15.10 10.39 -3.10
N ASN A 155 -13.80 10.61 -2.98
CA ASN A 155 -12.83 10.10 -3.94
C ASN A 155 -12.79 8.56 -3.94
N GLN A 156 -12.78 7.93 -2.75
CA GLN A 156 -12.82 6.48 -2.62
C GLN A 156 -14.10 5.88 -3.22
N MET A 157 -15.26 6.49 -2.99
CA MET A 157 -16.53 6.08 -3.60
C MET A 157 -16.45 6.13 -5.13
N GLN A 158 -15.91 7.22 -5.69
CA GLN A 158 -15.76 7.36 -7.15
C GLN A 158 -14.82 6.29 -7.73
N GLN A 159 -13.70 6.03 -7.08
CA GLN A 159 -12.75 5.00 -7.51
C GLN A 159 -13.37 3.60 -7.45
N GLU A 160 -14.03 3.26 -6.36
CA GLU A 160 -14.76 2.00 -6.20
C GLU A 160 -15.81 1.82 -7.31
N ARG A 161 -16.58 2.87 -7.58
CA ARG A 161 -17.64 2.81 -8.59
C ARG A 161 -17.09 2.65 -10.01
N VAL A 162 -16.03 3.38 -10.37
CA VAL A 162 -15.36 3.21 -11.67
C VAL A 162 -14.77 1.82 -11.81
N MET A 163 -14.16 1.29 -10.75
CA MET A 163 -13.66 -0.09 -10.72
C MET A 163 -14.79 -1.11 -10.92
N SER A 164 -15.90 -0.93 -10.21
CA SER A 164 -17.08 -1.79 -10.36
C SER A 164 -17.63 -1.77 -11.78
N LYS A 165 -17.73 -0.60 -12.42
CA LYS A 165 -18.12 -0.47 -13.84
C LYS A 165 -17.15 -1.20 -14.78
N TYR A 166 -15.86 -1.06 -14.53
CA TYR A 166 -14.82 -1.73 -15.30
C TYR A 166 -14.93 -3.25 -15.19
N LEU A 167 -15.07 -3.77 -13.97
CA LEU A 167 -15.24 -5.19 -13.72
C LEU A 167 -16.51 -5.73 -14.40
N ALA A 168 -17.63 -5.02 -14.27
CA ALA A 168 -18.88 -5.40 -14.94
C ALA A 168 -18.75 -5.41 -16.47
N LEU A 169 -17.96 -4.48 -17.04
CA LEU A 169 -17.67 -4.48 -18.48
C LEU A 169 -16.83 -5.70 -18.88
N VAL A 170 -15.81 -6.03 -18.10
CA VAL A 170 -14.95 -7.19 -18.34
C VAL A 170 -15.75 -8.49 -18.19
N GLU A 171 -16.51 -8.62 -17.09
CA GLU A 171 -17.37 -9.77 -16.83
C GLU A 171 -18.44 -9.95 -17.91
N GLY A 172 -19.04 -8.85 -18.37
CA GLY A 172 -20.01 -8.86 -19.48
C GLY A 172 -19.42 -9.30 -20.82
N GLY A 173 -18.09 -9.26 -20.97
CA GLY A 173 -17.36 -9.79 -22.12
C GLY A 173 -17.17 -11.31 -22.08
N PHE A 174 -17.33 -11.94 -20.92
CA PHE A 174 -17.25 -13.39 -20.78
C PHE A 174 -18.61 -14.03 -21.03
N TYR A 175 -18.68 -14.83 -22.06
CA TYR A 175 -19.88 -15.60 -22.40
C TYR A 175 -19.64 -17.08 -22.10
N ALA A 176 -20.39 -17.61 -21.16
CA ALA A 176 -20.43 -19.06 -20.93
C ALA A 176 -21.51 -19.69 -21.81
N ASN A 177 -21.10 -20.56 -22.71
CA ASN A 177 -22.06 -21.28 -23.56
C ASN A 177 -22.76 -22.42 -22.79
N ALA A 178 -23.91 -22.90 -23.31
CA ALA A 178 -24.70 -23.91 -22.63
C ALA A 178 -23.94 -25.22 -22.33
N LEU A 179 -22.95 -25.58 -23.20
CA LEU A 179 -22.13 -26.77 -23.00
C LEU A 179 -21.14 -26.59 -21.83
N GLU A 180 -20.54 -25.42 -21.68
CA GLU A 180 -19.65 -25.12 -20.57
C GLU A 180 -20.41 -25.10 -19.24
N VAL A 181 -21.60 -24.49 -19.22
CA VAL A 181 -22.48 -24.50 -18.03
C VAL A 181 -22.88 -25.93 -17.68
N ALA A 182 -23.34 -26.73 -18.65
CA ALA A 182 -23.73 -28.11 -18.42
C ALA A 182 -22.54 -28.98 -17.97
N HIS A 183 -21.34 -28.72 -18.51
CA HIS A 183 -20.11 -29.38 -18.07
C HIS A 183 -19.74 -28.99 -16.64
N GLY A 184 -19.77 -27.70 -16.30
CA GLY A 184 -19.49 -27.18 -14.97
C GLY A 184 -20.45 -27.76 -13.90
N VAL A 185 -21.76 -27.76 -14.18
CA VAL A 185 -22.77 -28.36 -13.30
C VAL A 185 -22.53 -29.87 -13.13
N ARG A 186 -22.17 -30.59 -14.19
CA ARG A 186 -21.87 -32.02 -14.10
C ARG A 186 -20.64 -32.28 -13.24
N VAL A 187 -19.55 -31.51 -13.42
CA VAL A 187 -18.31 -31.67 -12.66
C VAL A 187 -18.53 -31.32 -11.18
N SER A 188 -19.20 -30.20 -10.90
CA SER A 188 -19.44 -29.78 -9.52
C SER A 188 -20.39 -30.71 -8.72
N ASN A 189 -21.30 -31.38 -9.42
CA ASN A 189 -22.23 -32.34 -8.80
C ASN A 189 -21.67 -33.79 -8.80
N HIS A 190 -20.47 -34.00 -9.35
CA HIS A 190 -19.84 -35.31 -9.32
C HIS A 190 -19.13 -35.52 -7.99
N THR A 191 -19.53 -36.53 -7.26
CA THR A 191 -18.87 -36.96 -6.01
C THR A 191 -18.12 -38.26 -6.28
N TYR A 192 -16.90 -38.32 -5.78
CA TYR A 192 -16.07 -39.52 -5.85
C TYR A 192 -15.88 -40.08 -4.43
N ALA A 193 -16.05 -41.37 -4.28
CA ALA A 193 -15.57 -42.07 -3.11
C ALA A 193 -14.17 -42.59 -3.44
N ALA A 194 -13.21 -42.29 -2.60
CA ALA A 194 -11.84 -42.76 -2.76
C ALA A 194 -11.32 -43.28 -1.41
N ASP A 195 -10.72 -44.45 -1.45
CA ASP A 195 -9.94 -44.97 -0.32
C ASP A 195 -8.50 -44.49 -0.51
N VAL A 196 -8.00 -43.75 0.50
CA VAL A 196 -6.63 -43.21 0.47
C VAL A 196 -5.78 -43.99 1.45
N ILE A 197 -4.72 -44.62 0.94
CA ILE A 197 -3.71 -45.24 1.77
C ILE A 197 -2.47 -44.35 1.77
N GLY A 198 -2.21 -43.73 2.91
CA GLY A 198 -1.04 -42.89 3.12
C GLY A 198 0.06 -43.63 3.91
N LYS A 199 1.29 -43.47 3.48
CA LYS A 199 2.46 -43.87 4.25
C LYS A 199 3.37 -42.64 4.38
N ASP A 200 3.50 -42.17 5.60
CA ASP A 200 4.32 -40.98 5.87
C ASP A 200 5.80 -41.28 5.76
N TYR A 201 6.55 -40.38 5.12
CA TYR A 201 7.99 -40.55 4.94
C TYR A 201 8.75 -40.66 6.28
N TYR A 202 8.30 -40.00 7.34
CA TYR A 202 8.95 -40.08 8.68
C TYR A 202 8.89 -41.47 9.30
N THR A 203 8.03 -42.38 8.79
CA THR A 203 7.98 -43.79 9.24
C THR A 203 9.11 -44.65 8.65
N VAL A 204 9.87 -44.10 7.67
CA VAL A 204 11.02 -44.74 7.08
C VAL A 204 12.26 -44.19 7.74
N PRO A 205 13.02 -45.01 8.51
CA PRO A 205 14.26 -44.55 9.13
C PRO A 205 15.29 -44.11 8.11
N ASP A 206 15.96 -42.98 8.32
CA ASP A 206 17.00 -42.43 7.42
C ASP A 206 18.13 -43.43 7.18
N SER A 207 18.39 -44.35 8.13
CA SER A 207 19.38 -45.41 7.99
C SER A 207 19.10 -46.41 6.85
N LEU A 208 17.86 -46.48 6.37
CA LEU A 208 17.45 -47.32 5.26
C LEU A 208 17.53 -46.61 3.88
N VAL A 209 17.82 -45.32 3.90
CA VAL A 209 17.88 -44.52 2.69
C VAL A 209 19.31 -44.04 2.46
N ASN A 210 19.94 -44.54 1.39
CA ASN A 210 21.27 -44.08 1.01
C ASN A 210 21.20 -43.12 -0.16
N VAL A 211 21.32 -41.82 0.14
CA VAL A 211 21.34 -40.76 -0.86
C VAL A 211 22.77 -40.49 -1.30
N THR A 212 23.03 -40.71 -2.59
CA THR A 212 24.35 -40.43 -3.18
C THR A 212 24.42 -39.01 -3.74
N GLN A 213 25.66 -38.51 -3.93
CA GLN A 213 25.88 -37.22 -4.60
C GLN A 213 25.30 -37.18 -6.04
N THR A 214 25.24 -38.32 -6.67
CA THR A 214 24.63 -38.47 -8.00
C THR A 214 23.11 -38.25 -7.95
N ASP A 215 22.46 -38.77 -6.90
CA ASP A 215 21.01 -38.62 -6.71
C ASP A 215 20.67 -37.13 -6.42
N ILE A 216 21.47 -36.48 -5.56
CA ILE A 216 21.32 -35.06 -5.26
C ILE A 216 21.45 -34.20 -6.54
N LYS A 217 22.49 -34.47 -7.34
CA LYS A 217 22.72 -33.73 -8.59
C LYS A 217 21.59 -33.97 -9.56
N LYS A 218 21.14 -35.21 -9.72
CA LYS A 218 20.01 -35.53 -10.61
C LYS A 218 18.73 -34.81 -10.18
N TYR A 219 18.41 -34.85 -8.87
CA TYR A 219 17.25 -34.16 -8.34
C TYR A 219 17.33 -32.65 -8.60
N TYR A 220 18.48 -32.02 -8.35
CA TYR A 220 18.72 -30.61 -8.65
C TYR A 220 18.53 -30.31 -10.15
N ASP A 221 19.10 -31.14 -11.02
CA ASP A 221 19.01 -30.93 -12.47
C ASP A 221 17.57 -31.05 -13.00
N ASP A 222 16.79 -31.96 -12.43
CA ASP A 222 15.38 -32.17 -12.78
C ASP A 222 14.45 -31.06 -12.21
N HIS A 223 14.89 -30.38 -11.15
CA HIS A 223 14.06 -29.38 -10.43
C HIS A 223 14.69 -27.99 -10.39
N LYS A 224 15.53 -27.62 -11.35
CA LYS A 224 16.27 -26.34 -11.37
C LYS A 224 15.39 -25.10 -11.17
N GLU A 225 14.19 -25.11 -11.71
CA GLU A 225 13.27 -23.97 -11.57
C GLU A 225 12.80 -23.79 -10.12
N ALA A 226 12.68 -24.86 -9.33
CA ALA A 226 12.32 -24.79 -7.91
C ALA A 226 13.44 -24.16 -7.04
N PHE A 227 14.70 -24.28 -7.51
CA PHE A 227 15.87 -23.73 -6.81
C PHE A 227 16.31 -22.37 -7.33
N LYS A 228 15.57 -21.81 -8.29
CA LYS A 228 15.88 -20.50 -8.84
C LYS A 228 15.59 -19.41 -7.82
N GLN A 229 16.64 -18.73 -7.40
CA GLN A 229 16.54 -17.62 -6.45
C GLN A 229 16.52 -16.28 -7.21
N GLY A 230 15.72 -15.36 -6.71
CA GLY A 230 15.77 -13.97 -7.16
C GLY A 230 17.09 -13.29 -6.76
N ALA A 231 17.33 -12.11 -7.32
CA ALA A 231 18.50 -11.34 -6.92
C ALA A 231 18.44 -11.01 -5.42
N SER A 232 19.44 -11.46 -4.68
CA SER A 232 19.58 -11.23 -3.24
C SER A 232 20.79 -10.35 -2.93
N ARG A 233 20.84 -9.82 -1.73
CA ARG A 233 21.98 -9.08 -1.18
C ARG A 233 22.22 -9.58 0.23
N ASP A 234 23.48 -9.81 0.55
CA ASP A 234 23.91 -9.99 1.92
C ASP A 234 24.22 -8.62 2.50
N ILE A 235 23.69 -8.35 3.69
CA ILE A 235 23.85 -7.06 4.37
C ILE A 235 24.53 -7.33 5.71
N GLU A 236 25.66 -6.68 5.89
CA GLU A 236 26.29 -6.57 7.21
C GLU A 236 25.97 -5.17 7.75
N TYR A 237 25.53 -5.10 8.98
CA TYR A 237 25.23 -3.81 9.62
C TYR A 237 25.72 -3.82 11.07
N VAL A 238 26.09 -2.65 11.54
CA VAL A 238 26.44 -2.42 12.93
C VAL A 238 25.37 -1.54 13.55
N VAL A 239 24.85 -1.97 14.67
CA VAL A 239 23.88 -1.20 15.46
C VAL A 239 24.64 -0.46 16.54
N PHE A 240 24.46 0.86 16.58
CA PHE A 240 24.93 1.70 17.67
C PHE A 240 23.72 2.10 18.48
N ASP A 241 23.64 1.64 19.72
CA ASP A 241 22.60 2.05 20.63
C ASP A 241 22.91 3.50 21.10
N VAL A 242 21.98 4.40 20.82
CA VAL A 242 22.06 5.77 21.33
C VAL A 242 21.50 5.76 22.76
N MET A 243 22.40 5.74 23.73
CA MET A 243 22.02 5.82 25.14
C MET A 243 22.34 7.21 25.67
N PRO A 244 21.46 7.77 26.55
CA PRO A 244 21.76 9.04 27.19
C PRO A 244 23.06 8.95 27.99
N SER A 245 23.89 9.97 27.89
CA SER A 245 25.11 10.09 28.68
C SER A 245 24.80 10.50 30.12
N ASP A 246 25.78 10.34 31.01
CA ASP A 246 25.66 10.85 32.40
C ASP A 246 25.44 12.37 32.43
N GLU A 247 25.95 13.10 31.41
CA GLU A 247 25.76 14.54 31.26
C GLU A 247 24.31 14.88 30.88
N ASP A 248 23.68 14.09 30.00
CA ASP A 248 22.26 14.25 29.63
C ASP A 248 21.35 14.01 30.84
N TYR A 249 21.66 13.00 31.67
CA TYR A 249 20.93 12.76 32.91
C TYR A 249 21.13 13.90 33.93
N ALA A 250 22.33 14.45 34.03
CA ALA A 250 22.62 15.56 34.94
C ALA A 250 21.92 16.87 34.48
N GLU A 251 21.81 17.08 33.16
CA GLU A 251 21.12 18.23 32.59
C GLU A 251 19.59 18.09 32.75
N ALA A 252 19.03 16.93 32.44
CA ALA A 252 17.62 16.65 32.71
C ALA A 252 17.23 16.82 34.16
N LYS A 253 18.09 16.35 35.08
CA LYS A 253 17.87 16.54 36.52
C LYS A 253 17.90 18.02 36.93
N ARG A 254 18.85 18.81 36.42
CA ARG A 254 18.89 20.26 36.66
C ARG A 254 17.61 20.95 36.20
N MET A 255 17.13 20.63 34.99
CA MET A 255 15.88 21.20 34.50
C MET A 255 14.68 20.88 35.41
N VAL A 256 14.61 19.64 35.89
CA VAL A 256 13.54 19.23 36.82
C VAL A 256 13.66 19.96 38.17
N ASP A 257 14.87 20.08 38.70
CA ASP A 257 15.12 20.75 39.99
C ASP A 257 14.82 22.29 39.88
N ASP A 258 15.15 22.92 38.74
CA ASP A 258 14.85 24.33 38.48
C ASP A 258 13.33 24.57 38.39
N ILE A 259 12.60 23.71 37.68
CA ILE A 259 11.14 23.78 37.59
C ILE A 259 10.50 23.54 38.97
N ALA A 260 11.00 22.56 39.74
CA ALA A 260 10.49 22.29 41.08
C ALA A 260 10.69 23.47 42.02
N ALA A 261 11.77 24.25 41.86
CA ALA A 261 12.02 25.45 42.62
C ALA A 261 11.07 26.61 42.27
N GLU A 262 10.55 26.68 41.06
CA GLU A 262 9.54 27.66 40.63
C GLU A 262 8.14 27.39 41.22
N PHE A 263 7.87 26.13 41.61
CA PHE A 263 6.58 25.72 42.18
C PHE A 263 6.61 25.65 43.73
N ALA A 264 7.75 25.91 44.37
CA ALA A 264 7.91 25.91 45.82
C ALA A 264 7.80 27.33 46.40
#